data_89eb9918dd4a20c2fe8237938aa0d505
#
_entry.id   89eb9918dd4a20c2fe8237938aa0d505
#
_cell.length_a   1.000
_cell.length_b   1.000
_cell.length_c   1.000
_cell.angle_alpha   90.00
_cell.angle_beta   90.00
_cell.angle_gamma   90.00
#
_symmetry.space_group_name_H-M   'P 1'
#
loop_
_entity.id
_entity.type
_entity.pdbx_description
1 polymer ?
#
loop_
_entity_poly.entity_id
_entity_poly.type
_entity_poly.pdbx_seq_one_letter_code
_entity_poly.pdbx_strand_id
1 'polypeptide(L)'
;MENKFDANNFETITISFDGNVAWVTLNRPEVLNAFNLQMQNEIRSTWRAFREMDDVHAVVLTGTGEKSFSVGIDRDDDMSALEDKENLYGTSNNYMYDDPGDDLGPKSCDLWKPVICAVNGMCCGGAFYFLAECDIIIAAEHATFFDPHVTYGMPAVYEPMKMAQRMPLGEILRMTLLGN
;
A
#
# COMPACT_ATOMS: atom_id res chain seq x y z
N MET A 1 7.63 -13.79 24.40
CA MET A 1 6.90 -12.53 24.68
C MET A 1 5.80 -12.45 23.64
N GLU A 2 4.55 -12.66 24.07
CA GLU A 2 3.38 -12.45 23.18
C GLU A 2 3.32 -10.96 22.86
N ASN A 3 3.75 -10.59 21.67
CA ASN A 3 3.46 -9.27 21.12
C ASN A 3 1.97 -9.29 20.77
N LYS A 4 1.12 -8.92 21.74
CA LYS A 4 -0.30 -8.77 21.47
C LYS A 4 -0.43 -7.64 20.44
N PHE A 5 -0.87 -8.02 19.23
CA PHE A 5 -1.26 -7.07 18.21
C PHE A 5 -2.31 -6.11 18.82
N ASP A 6 -1.98 -4.84 18.87
CA ASP A 6 -2.84 -3.79 19.41
C ASP A 6 -3.05 -2.71 18.35
N ALA A 7 -4.17 -2.81 17.65
CA ALA A 7 -4.58 -1.84 16.63
C ALA A 7 -5.13 -0.52 17.21
N ASN A 8 -5.34 -0.43 18.53
CA ASN A 8 -5.90 0.78 19.16
C ASN A 8 -4.93 1.97 19.11
N ASN A 9 -3.64 1.71 18.89
CA ASN A 9 -2.60 2.74 18.83
C ASN A 9 -2.23 3.13 17.39
N PHE A 10 -2.93 2.62 16.37
CA PHE A 10 -2.67 3.00 15.00
C PHE A 10 -3.26 4.38 14.70
N GLU A 11 -2.50 5.21 13.99
CA GLU A 11 -2.86 6.58 13.67
C GLU A 11 -3.20 6.76 12.19
N THR A 12 -2.60 5.93 11.33
CA THR A 12 -2.67 6.08 9.87
C THR A 12 -3.58 5.06 9.19
N ILE A 13 -3.97 4.02 9.92
CA ILE A 13 -4.96 3.05 9.46
C ILE A 13 -5.98 2.76 10.56
N THR A 14 -7.14 2.26 10.17
CA THR A 14 -8.13 1.72 11.10
C THR A 14 -8.43 0.27 10.77
N ILE A 15 -8.72 -0.52 11.81
CA ILE A 15 -9.04 -1.95 11.67
C ILE A 15 -10.40 -2.22 12.30
N SER A 16 -11.24 -2.93 11.59
CA SER A 16 -12.51 -3.45 12.09
C SER A 16 -12.75 -4.88 11.62
N PHE A 17 -13.67 -5.57 12.26
CA PHE A 17 -13.99 -6.96 11.94
C PHE A 17 -15.49 -7.13 11.70
N ASP A 18 -15.83 -7.87 10.68
CA ASP A 18 -17.18 -8.34 10.41
C ASP A 18 -17.15 -9.89 10.27
N GLY A 19 -17.51 -10.56 11.33
CA GLY A 19 -17.30 -12.01 11.44
C GLY A 19 -15.82 -12.35 11.27
N ASN A 20 -15.51 -13.19 10.29
CA ASN A 20 -14.15 -13.63 9.98
C ASN A 20 -13.45 -12.77 8.90
N VAL A 21 -14.05 -11.64 8.54
CA VAL A 21 -13.46 -10.68 7.59
C VAL A 21 -12.88 -9.50 8.36
N ALA A 22 -11.58 -9.27 8.17
CA ALA A 22 -10.92 -8.08 8.70
C ALA A 22 -10.98 -6.95 7.65
N TRP A 23 -11.29 -5.75 8.10
CA TRP A 23 -11.26 -4.53 7.29
C TRP A 23 -10.07 -3.68 7.71
N VAL A 24 -9.21 -3.36 6.76
CA VAL A 24 -8.09 -2.43 6.92
C VAL A 24 -8.42 -1.20 6.09
N THR A 25 -8.50 -0.04 6.73
CA THR A 25 -8.83 1.20 6.05
C THR A 25 -7.67 2.17 6.20
N LEU A 26 -7.08 2.59 5.09
CA LEU A 26 -6.09 3.66 5.06
C LEU A 26 -6.75 4.96 5.53
N ASN A 27 -6.20 5.64 6.52
CA ASN A 27 -6.89 6.70 7.23
C ASN A 27 -6.03 7.96 7.39
N ARG A 28 -5.64 8.55 6.26
CA ARG A 28 -5.02 9.87 6.14
C ARG A 28 -5.73 10.69 5.03
N PRO A 29 -7.07 10.91 5.16
CA PRO A 29 -7.85 11.53 4.09
C PRO A 29 -7.41 12.96 3.75
N GLU A 30 -6.79 13.68 4.67
CA GLU A 30 -6.26 15.04 4.50
C GLU A 30 -5.13 15.10 3.47
N VAL A 31 -4.37 14.02 3.32
CA VAL A 31 -3.31 13.84 2.31
C VAL A 31 -3.67 12.75 1.28
N LEU A 32 -4.98 12.56 1.04
CA LEU A 32 -5.50 11.59 0.06
C LEU A 32 -5.02 10.15 0.29
N ASN A 33 -4.89 9.77 1.55
CA ASN A 33 -4.39 8.47 2.01
C ASN A 33 -2.99 8.12 1.46
N ALA A 34 -2.14 9.14 1.27
CA ALA A 34 -0.72 8.90 0.99
C ALA A 34 -0.08 8.14 2.15
N PHE A 35 0.78 7.17 1.84
CA PHE A 35 1.47 6.41 2.88
C PHE A 35 2.80 7.07 3.24
N ASN A 36 3.09 7.08 4.51
CA ASN A 36 4.37 7.47 5.10
C ASN A 36 4.99 6.26 5.83
N LEU A 37 6.15 6.45 6.43
CA LEU A 37 6.86 5.38 7.15
C LEU A 37 6.01 4.79 8.30
N GLN A 38 5.20 5.62 8.98
CA GLN A 38 4.30 5.13 10.01
C GLN A 38 3.25 4.19 9.44
N MET A 39 2.57 4.57 8.34
CA MET A 39 1.60 3.69 7.68
C MET A 39 2.24 2.39 7.18
N GLN A 40 3.45 2.45 6.63
CA GLN A 40 4.18 1.25 6.22
C GLN A 40 4.38 0.30 7.41
N ASN A 41 4.81 0.82 8.55
CA ASN A 41 5.01 0.01 9.77
C ASN A 41 3.70 -0.57 10.32
N GLU A 42 2.62 0.22 10.32
CA GLU A 42 1.30 -0.22 10.77
C GLU A 42 0.72 -1.31 9.85
N ILE A 43 0.82 -1.12 8.55
CA ILE A 43 0.39 -2.09 7.54
C ILE A 43 1.19 -3.39 7.66
N ARG A 44 2.53 -3.31 7.71
CA ARG A 44 3.40 -4.47 7.86
C ARG A 44 3.05 -5.28 9.11
N SER A 45 2.88 -4.59 10.24
CA SER A 45 2.52 -5.25 11.51
C SER A 45 1.14 -5.90 11.44
N THR A 46 0.19 -5.27 10.75
CA THR A 46 -1.16 -5.78 10.52
C THR A 46 -1.15 -7.07 9.70
N TRP A 47 -0.44 -7.09 8.55
CA TRP A 47 -0.35 -8.29 7.72
C TRP A 47 0.25 -9.46 8.49
N ARG A 48 1.34 -9.22 9.23
CA ARG A 48 1.99 -10.25 10.04
C ARG A 48 1.11 -10.75 11.18
N ALA A 49 0.33 -9.87 11.82
CA ALA A 49 -0.61 -10.27 12.85
C ALA A 49 -1.76 -11.11 12.27
N PHE A 50 -2.36 -10.68 11.15
CA PHE A 50 -3.46 -11.41 10.53
C PHE A 50 -3.05 -12.79 10.01
N ARG A 51 -1.80 -12.98 9.66
CA ARG A 51 -1.24 -14.29 9.34
C ARG A 51 -1.46 -15.30 10.48
N GLU A 52 -1.25 -14.87 11.72
CA GLU A 52 -1.31 -15.73 12.91
C GLU A 52 -2.72 -15.79 13.54
N MET A 53 -3.67 -14.98 13.08
CA MET A 53 -5.04 -14.95 13.62
C MET A 53 -5.94 -15.94 12.89
N ASP A 54 -6.20 -17.11 13.50
CA ASP A 54 -7.05 -18.15 12.91
C ASP A 54 -8.48 -17.68 12.59
N ASP A 55 -9.01 -16.74 13.35
CA ASP A 55 -10.34 -16.18 13.15
C ASP A 55 -10.43 -15.21 11.95
N VAL A 56 -9.32 -14.76 11.39
CA VAL A 56 -9.28 -13.94 10.16
C VAL A 56 -9.19 -14.86 8.95
N HIS A 57 -10.25 -14.94 8.15
CA HIS A 57 -10.30 -15.77 6.95
C HIS A 57 -10.05 -14.99 5.66
N ALA A 58 -10.40 -13.70 5.63
CA ALA A 58 -10.16 -12.81 4.50
C ALA A 58 -9.95 -11.38 5.00
N VAL A 59 -9.34 -10.55 4.15
CA VAL A 59 -9.11 -9.14 4.46
C VAL A 59 -9.66 -8.28 3.34
N VAL A 60 -10.30 -7.16 3.69
CA VAL A 60 -10.66 -6.08 2.78
C VAL A 60 -9.77 -4.88 3.08
N LEU A 61 -9.08 -4.39 2.06
CA LEU A 61 -8.29 -3.17 2.14
C LEU A 61 -8.99 -2.06 1.35
N THR A 62 -9.18 -0.89 1.97
CA THR A 62 -9.81 0.28 1.36
C THR A 62 -9.22 1.58 1.88
N GLY A 63 -9.65 2.73 1.35
CA GLY A 63 -9.25 4.05 1.83
C GLY A 63 -10.41 4.79 2.49
N THR A 64 -10.12 5.68 3.44
CA THR A 64 -11.12 6.57 4.04
C THR A 64 -11.56 7.65 3.04
N GLY A 65 -12.87 7.89 2.99
CA GLY A 65 -13.49 8.92 2.16
C GLY A 65 -13.83 8.45 0.75
N GLU A 66 -14.27 9.39 -0.10
CA GLU A 66 -14.73 9.11 -1.45
C GLU A 66 -13.75 9.57 -2.54
N LYS A 67 -12.70 10.32 -2.17
CA LYS A 67 -11.79 10.95 -3.14
C LYS A 67 -10.70 10.02 -3.61
N SER A 68 -10.09 9.28 -2.69
CA SER A 68 -8.94 8.45 -3.01
C SER A 68 -8.93 7.15 -2.21
N PHE A 69 -8.44 6.12 -2.84
CA PHE A 69 -7.93 4.94 -2.15
C PHE A 69 -6.58 5.29 -1.52
N SER A 70 -5.59 5.66 -2.34
CA SER A 70 -4.30 6.21 -1.94
C SER A 70 -3.62 6.86 -3.15
N VAL A 71 -2.83 7.89 -2.91
CA VAL A 71 -2.03 8.57 -3.95
C VAL A 71 -0.54 8.20 -3.89
N GLY A 72 -0.21 7.11 -3.22
CA GLY A 72 1.17 6.64 -3.12
C GLY A 72 1.92 7.23 -1.94
N ILE A 73 3.23 7.43 -2.10
CA ILE A 73 4.11 7.93 -1.05
C ILE A 73 3.79 9.39 -0.67
N ASP A 74 3.81 9.67 0.62
CA ASP A 74 3.75 11.05 1.14
C ASP A 74 5.13 11.70 1.00
N ARG A 75 5.26 12.53 -0.02
CA ARG A 75 6.54 13.14 -0.37
C ARG A 75 7.01 14.20 0.62
N ASP A 76 6.07 14.80 1.35
CA ASP A 76 6.40 15.85 2.31
C ASP A 76 6.89 15.26 3.64
N ASP A 77 6.38 14.09 4.02
CA ASP A 77 6.70 13.41 5.28
C ASP A 77 7.92 12.47 5.09
N ASP A 78 7.88 11.60 4.09
CA ASP A 78 8.94 10.60 3.89
C ASP A 78 10.22 11.16 3.27
N MET A 79 10.13 12.26 2.53
CA MET A 79 11.33 12.90 1.97
C MET A 79 12.24 13.53 3.03
N SER A 80 11.72 13.91 4.19
CA SER A 80 12.54 14.37 5.31
C SER A 80 13.34 13.22 5.95
N ALA A 81 12.82 12.00 5.92
CA ALA A 81 13.52 10.79 6.37
C ALA A 81 14.63 10.36 5.40
N LEU A 82 14.57 10.78 4.11
CA LEU A 82 15.64 10.53 3.13
C LEU A 82 16.94 11.27 3.44
N GLU A 83 16.90 12.35 4.23
CA GLU A 83 18.08 13.06 4.69
C GLU A 83 18.85 12.28 5.76
N ASP A 84 18.16 11.41 6.51
CA ASP A 84 18.77 10.52 7.51
C ASP A 84 18.96 9.12 6.92
N LYS A 85 20.04 8.96 6.16
CA LYS A 85 20.37 7.71 5.44
C LYS A 85 20.53 6.48 6.33
N GLU A 86 20.70 6.65 7.65
CA GLU A 86 20.81 5.53 8.58
C GLU A 86 19.44 4.91 8.91
N ASN A 87 18.34 5.63 8.69
CA ASN A 87 17.01 5.21 9.11
C ASN A 87 16.05 4.88 7.95
N LEU A 88 16.42 5.16 6.70
CA LEU A 88 15.47 5.12 5.59
C LEU A 88 14.84 3.74 5.38
N TYR A 89 15.54 2.67 5.65
CA TYR A 89 15.02 1.29 5.54
C TYR A 89 15.70 0.34 6.54
N GLY A 90 16.27 0.87 7.61
CA GLY A 90 16.91 0.07 8.66
C GLY A 90 18.18 -0.67 8.22
N THR A 91 18.72 -0.35 7.04
CA THR A 91 19.96 -0.96 6.55
C THR A 91 21.00 0.08 6.15
N SER A 92 22.25 -0.12 6.61
CA SER A 92 23.42 0.63 6.17
C SER A 92 24.09 0.01 4.93
N ASN A 93 23.54 -1.07 4.37
CA ASN A 93 24.11 -1.76 3.24
C ASN A 93 23.65 -1.12 1.91
N ASN A 94 24.57 -0.47 1.21
CA ASN A 94 24.31 0.18 -0.07
C ASN A 94 23.85 -0.78 -1.19
N TYR A 95 23.92 -2.07 -0.98
CA TYR A 95 23.48 -3.11 -1.93
C TYR A 95 22.13 -3.74 -1.55
N MET A 96 21.61 -3.42 -0.37
CA MET A 96 20.31 -3.83 0.11
C MET A 96 19.38 -2.63 0.01
N TYR A 97 18.43 -2.70 -0.88
CA TYR A 97 17.43 -1.65 -1.10
C TYR A 97 16.07 -2.20 -0.68
N ASP A 98 15.57 -1.73 0.45
CA ASP A 98 14.25 -2.10 0.92
C ASP A 98 13.21 -1.24 0.17
N ASP A 99 12.41 -1.88 -0.65
CA ASP A 99 11.33 -1.24 -1.39
C ASP A 99 10.09 -1.10 -0.50
N PRO A 100 9.36 0.03 -0.50
CA PRO A 100 8.12 0.17 0.27
C PRO A 100 7.11 -0.95 0.03
N GLY A 101 7.13 -1.57 -1.14
CA GLY A 101 6.30 -2.71 -1.47
C GLY A 101 6.53 -3.93 -0.59
N ASP A 102 7.70 -4.07 0.01
CA ASP A 102 8.01 -5.17 0.93
C ASP A 102 7.23 -5.06 2.26
N ASP A 103 6.84 -3.85 2.63
CA ASP A 103 6.04 -3.57 3.82
C ASP A 103 4.55 -3.40 3.51
N LEU A 104 4.19 -2.88 2.35
CA LEU A 104 2.81 -2.57 1.97
C LEU A 104 2.08 -3.77 1.37
N GLY A 105 2.79 -4.66 0.69
CA GLY A 105 2.23 -5.82 0.04
C GLY A 105 1.86 -6.93 1.03
N PRO A 106 0.63 -7.47 0.99
CA PRO A 106 0.26 -8.56 1.88
C PRO A 106 1.10 -9.83 1.67
N LYS A 107 1.42 -10.19 0.44
CA LYS A 107 2.23 -11.40 0.14
C LYS A 107 3.69 -11.21 0.52
N SER A 108 4.24 -10.01 0.31
CA SER A 108 5.58 -9.63 0.77
C SER A 108 5.71 -9.70 2.30
N CYS A 109 4.61 -9.49 3.02
CA CYS A 109 4.53 -9.65 4.48
C CYS A 109 4.08 -11.05 4.93
N ASP A 110 4.13 -12.05 4.05
CA ASP A 110 3.75 -13.44 4.32
C ASP A 110 2.25 -13.66 4.66
N LEU A 111 1.37 -12.75 4.32
CA LEU A 111 -0.07 -12.96 4.45
C LEU A 111 -0.63 -13.66 3.21
N TRP A 112 -0.91 -14.95 3.31
CA TRP A 112 -1.44 -15.79 2.23
C TRP A 112 -2.95 -16.02 2.31
N LYS A 113 -3.64 -15.32 3.21
CA LYS A 113 -5.11 -15.28 3.23
C LYS A 113 -5.62 -14.41 2.08
N PRO A 114 -6.84 -14.62 1.58
CA PRO A 114 -7.42 -13.77 0.54
C PRO A 114 -7.49 -12.30 0.97
N VAL A 115 -6.96 -11.41 0.13
CA VAL A 115 -7.03 -9.97 0.32
C VAL A 115 -7.76 -9.33 -0.86
N ILE A 116 -8.85 -8.64 -0.57
CA ILE A 116 -9.68 -7.91 -1.51
C ILE A 116 -9.34 -6.43 -1.40
N CYS A 117 -8.89 -5.81 -2.48
CA CYS A 117 -8.70 -4.36 -2.53
C CYS A 117 -9.96 -3.69 -3.04
N ALA A 118 -10.62 -2.92 -2.18
CA ALA A 118 -11.79 -2.12 -2.53
C ALA A 118 -11.36 -0.68 -2.81
N VAL A 119 -11.13 -0.35 -4.08
CA VAL A 119 -10.62 0.94 -4.54
C VAL A 119 -11.76 1.95 -4.61
N ASN A 120 -11.87 2.80 -3.59
CA ASN A 120 -12.97 3.75 -3.40
C ASN A 120 -12.79 5.10 -4.11
N GLY A 121 -11.70 5.30 -4.85
CA GLY A 121 -11.42 6.55 -5.56
C GLY A 121 -10.09 6.53 -6.28
N MET A 122 -9.38 7.67 -6.29
CA MET A 122 -8.06 7.79 -6.93
C MET A 122 -7.06 6.80 -6.37
N CYS A 123 -6.34 6.11 -7.26
CA CYS A 123 -5.27 5.18 -6.93
C CYS A 123 -4.10 5.42 -7.88
N CYS A 124 -2.97 5.91 -7.37
CA CYS A 124 -1.85 6.24 -8.25
C CYS A 124 -0.47 6.04 -7.60
N GLY A 125 0.53 5.91 -8.45
CA GLY A 125 1.93 5.78 -8.06
C GLY A 125 2.14 4.61 -7.09
N GLY A 126 2.80 4.85 -5.96
CA GLY A 126 3.06 3.83 -4.93
C GLY A 126 1.83 3.12 -4.36
N ALA A 127 0.60 3.63 -4.59
CA ALA A 127 -0.61 2.89 -4.22
C ALA A 127 -0.73 1.55 -4.97
N PHE A 128 -0.07 1.39 -6.10
CA PHE A 128 -0.03 0.12 -6.83
C PHE A 128 0.69 -0.99 -6.08
N TYR A 129 1.51 -0.70 -5.08
CA TYR A 129 2.08 -1.73 -4.20
C TYR A 129 0.99 -2.52 -3.47
N PHE A 130 -0.06 -1.85 -3.00
CA PHE A 130 -1.19 -2.54 -2.38
C PHE A 130 -1.93 -3.42 -3.38
N LEU A 131 -2.26 -2.85 -4.57
CA LEU A 131 -3.05 -3.56 -5.58
C LEU A 131 -2.32 -4.76 -6.14
N ALA A 132 -1.02 -4.66 -6.33
CA ALA A 132 -0.23 -5.67 -6.99
C ALA A 132 -0.26 -7.03 -6.30
N GLU A 133 -0.44 -7.05 -4.98
CA GLU A 133 -0.42 -8.26 -4.17
C GLU A 133 -1.77 -8.66 -3.58
N CYS A 134 -2.83 -7.85 -3.77
CA CYS A 134 -4.20 -8.26 -3.43
C CYS A 134 -4.69 -9.33 -4.41
N ASP A 135 -5.52 -10.25 -3.94
CA ASP A 135 -6.03 -11.35 -4.77
C ASP A 135 -7.16 -10.90 -5.70
N ILE A 136 -8.03 -10.02 -5.22
CA ILE A 136 -9.18 -9.47 -5.95
C ILE A 136 -9.14 -7.93 -5.84
N ILE A 137 -9.42 -7.26 -6.96
CA ILE A 137 -9.57 -5.81 -7.01
C ILE A 137 -10.99 -5.47 -7.42
N ILE A 138 -11.67 -4.68 -6.60
CA ILE A 138 -12.99 -4.11 -6.88
C ILE A 138 -12.81 -2.59 -6.87
N ALA A 139 -13.31 -1.90 -7.89
CA ALA A 139 -13.19 -0.46 -7.99
C ALA A 139 -14.57 0.21 -8.07
N ALA A 140 -14.70 1.35 -7.41
CA ALA A 140 -15.86 2.22 -7.60
C ALA A 140 -15.90 2.73 -9.06
N GLU A 141 -17.09 3.04 -9.58
CA GLU A 141 -17.23 3.53 -10.98
C GLU A 141 -16.42 4.80 -11.27
N HIS A 142 -16.22 5.64 -10.26
CA HIS A 142 -15.46 6.88 -10.37
C HIS A 142 -13.97 6.73 -10.02
N ALA A 143 -13.52 5.53 -9.69
CA ALA A 143 -12.12 5.30 -9.38
C ALA A 143 -11.23 5.54 -10.61
N THR A 144 -10.08 6.17 -10.38
CA THR A 144 -9.09 6.46 -11.43
C THR A 144 -7.74 5.85 -11.08
N PHE A 145 -7.04 5.39 -12.13
CA PHE A 145 -5.74 4.75 -12.01
C PHE A 145 -4.75 5.42 -12.95
N PHE A 146 -3.62 5.89 -12.43
CA PHE A 146 -2.56 6.50 -13.24
C PHE A 146 -1.23 6.46 -12.49
N ASP A 147 -0.14 6.65 -13.23
CA ASP A 147 1.21 6.68 -12.67
C ASP A 147 1.85 8.05 -12.91
N PRO A 148 2.01 8.90 -11.88
CA PRO A 148 2.51 10.26 -12.04
C PRO A 148 4.03 10.37 -12.10
N HIS A 149 4.82 9.29 -11.99
CA HIS A 149 6.29 9.36 -11.89
C HIS A 149 6.92 10.21 -12.99
N VAL A 150 6.51 10.02 -14.25
CA VAL A 150 7.07 10.77 -15.39
C VAL A 150 6.81 12.27 -15.29
N THR A 151 5.72 12.70 -14.66
CA THR A 151 5.41 14.13 -14.47
C THR A 151 6.37 14.80 -13.49
N TYR A 152 7.04 14.01 -12.66
CA TYR A 152 8.09 14.47 -11.73
C TYR A 152 9.50 14.21 -12.25
N GLY A 153 9.64 13.70 -13.49
CA GLY A 153 10.93 13.33 -14.06
C GLY A 153 11.56 12.09 -13.42
N MET A 154 10.75 11.23 -12.82
CA MET A 154 11.18 9.99 -12.18
C MET A 154 10.75 8.78 -13.02
N PRO A 155 11.58 7.73 -13.12
CA PRO A 155 11.14 6.47 -13.69
C PRO A 155 10.23 5.73 -12.70
N ALA A 156 9.12 5.18 -13.19
CA ALA A 156 8.38 4.16 -12.48
C ALA A 156 9.08 2.81 -12.68
N VAL A 157 9.36 2.07 -11.62
CA VAL A 157 10.14 0.82 -11.72
C VAL A 157 9.36 -0.37 -11.14
N TYR A 158 9.19 -0.42 -9.83
CA TYR A 158 8.65 -1.61 -9.16
C TYR A 158 7.14 -1.74 -9.33
N GLU A 159 6.39 -0.67 -9.25
CA GLU A 159 4.94 -0.65 -9.39
C GLU A 159 4.49 -1.22 -10.74
N PRO A 160 5.01 -0.73 -11.88
CA PRO A 160 4.64 -1.29 -13.18
C PRO A 160 5.13 -2.73 -13.37
N MET A 161 6.27 -3.11 -12.80
CA MET A 161 6.76 -4.50 -12.87
C MET A 161 5.81 -5.46 -12.15
N LYS A 162 5.34 -5.10 -10.95
CA LYS A 162 4.36 -5.90 -10.21
C LYS A 162 3.00 -5.92 -10.93
N MET A 163 2.54 -4.78 -11.43
CA MET A 163 1.27 -4.67 -12.17
C MET A 163 1.28 -5.40 -13.52
N ALA A 164 2.45 -5.64 -14.12
CA ALA A 164 2.58 -6.42 -15.36
C ALA A 164 2.09 -7.88 -15.22
N GLN A 165 1.94 -8.37 -14.02
CA GLN A 165 1.35 -9.69 -13.75
C GLN A 165 -0.19 -9.67 -13.77
N ARG A 166 -0.82 -8.49 -13.84
CA ARG A 166 -2.26 -8.29 -13.69
C ARG A 166 -2.92 -7.55 -14.85
N MET A 167 -2.15 -6.75 -15.55
CA MET A 167 -2.62 -5.87 -16.62
C MET A 167 -1.90 -6.17 -17.93
N PRO A 168 -2.55 -5.95 -19.08
CA PRO A 168 -1.86 -5.97 -20.37
C PRO A 168 -0.71 -4.95 -20.40
N LEU A 169 0.44 -5.38 -20.94
CA LEU A 169 1.65 -4.54 -21.00
C LEU A 169 1.41 -3.18 -21.68
N GLY A 170 0.56 -3.15 -22.72
CA GLY A 170 0.21 -1.90 -23.40
C GLY A 170 -0.44 -0.86 -22.48
N GLU A 171 -1.32 -1.29 -21.56
CA GLU A 171 -1.95 -0.39 -20.59
C GLU A 171 -0.96 0.11 -19.53
N ILE A 172 -0.07 -0.75 -19.08
CA ILE A 172 1.01 -0.36 -18.16
C ILE A 172 1.90 0.69 -18.80
N LEU A 173 2.35 0.44 -20.03
CA LEU A 173 3.16 1.42 -20.78
C LEU A 173 2.40 2.74 -21.01
N ARG A 174 1.09 2.67 -21.29
CA ARG A 174 0.27 3.87 -21.41
C ARG A 174 0.29 4.69 -20.11
N MET A 175 0.00 4.06 -18.98
CA MET A 175 -0.02 4.72 -17.66
C MET A 175 1.36 5.30 -17.31
N THR A 176 2.42 4.52 -17.47
CA THR A 176 3.77 4.93 -17.02
C THR A 176 4.44 5.94 -17.94
N LEU A 177 4.15 5.92 -19.25
CA LEU A 177 4.76 6.85 -20.20
C LEU A 177 3.98 8.17 -20.35
N LEU A 178 2.68 8.15 -20.14
CA LEU A 178 1.82 9.33 -20.27
C LEU A 178 1.54 10.02 -18.94
N GLY A 179 1.65 9.33 -17.82
CA GLY A 179 1.38 9.86 -16.50
C GLY A 179 -0.11 10.06 -16.20
N ASN A 180 -1.00 9.41 -16.98
CA ASN A 180 -2.46 9.56 -16.86
C ASN A 180 -3.20 8.24 -17.12
#